data_19f26307e484cc0ee67895ce16d8aa74
#
_entry.id   19f26307e484cc0ee67895ce16d8aa74
#
_cell.length_a   1.000
_cell.length_b   1.000
_cell.length_c   1.000
_cell.angle_alpha   90.00
_cell.angle_beta   90.00
_cell.angle_gamma   90.00
#
_symmetry.space_group_name_H-M   'P 1'
#
loop_
_entity.id
_entity.type
_entity.pdbx_description
1 polymer ?
#
loop_
_entity_poly.entity_id
_entity_poly.type
_entity_poly.pdbx_seq_one_letter_code
_entity_poly.pdbx_strand_id
1 'polypeptide(L)'
;MAVDLTAAVRTRATRPARPRRTAPLRGLLPLVALLAVWELVGAFQQSTFFPPPSQWVTQTATLAAGGALFASVGQTLVTFALSLVIATVLGTVLGILVGRVGVLDRLLGPTLDYLRFLPGVALVPLAVLFMGYTQSMELGVVVFGAVWPVLLQVRLSAREIDPILMDVRRSLCMGPVATFVKIILPAVTPGIMLGVVITAPLTLVLALVVEISTQVSGIGKLLEDAQQSFLSAQVFGLIVIVGVLALAVNAVLALVEARLLRYRPPAE
;
A
#
# COMPACT_ATOMS: atom_id res chain seq x y z
N MET A 1 14.81 12.09 -65.73
CA MET A 1 14.31 10.80 -65.24
C MET A 1 14.24 10.90 -63.70
N ALA A 2 13.16 11.49 -63.24
CA ALA A 2 12.93 11.71 -61.80
C ALA A 2 12.11 10.52 -61.27
N VAL A 3 12.70 9.77 -60.34
CA VAL A 3 12.01 8.62 -59.70
C VAL A 3 11.16 9.16 -58.57
N ASP A 4 9.85 8.96 -58.70
CA ASP A 4 8.86 9.35 -57.71
C ASP A 4 8.89 8.38 -56.52
N LEU A 5 9.44 8.84 -55.37
CA LEU A 5 9.60 8.09 -54.15
C LEU A 5 8.42 8.27 -53.14
N THR A 6 7.26 8.75 -53.61
CA THR A 6 6.11 9.04 -52.75
C THR A 6 5.05 7.90 -52.60
N ALA A 7 5.34 6.72 -53.15
CA ALA A 7 4.42 5.60 -53.07
C ALA A 7 4.95 4.49 -52.17
N ALA A 8 4.44 4.37 -50.97
CA ALA A 8 4.33 3.18 -50.11
C ALA A 8 4.75 3.36 -48.61
N VAL A 9 4.21 4.38 -47.95
CA VAL A 9 4.01 4.21 -46.51
C VAL A 9 2.50 4.02 -46.26
N ARG A 10 1.99 2.85 -46.62
CA ARG A 10 0.69 2.38 -46.11
C ARG A 10 0.90 2.06 -44.65
N THR A 11 0.61 3.02 -43.78
CA THR A 11 0.43 2.80 -42.36
C THR A 11 -0.66 1.74 -42.17
N ARG A 12 -0.23 0.52 -41.86
CA ARG A 12 -1.11 -0.54 -41.41
C ARG A 12 -1.77 -0.03 -40.13
N ALA A 13 -3.00 0.48 -40.24
CA ALA A 13 -3.84 0.80 -39.10
C ALA A 13 -3.96 -0.46 -38.24
N THR A 14 -3.21 -0.55 -37.17
CA THR A 14 -3.34 -1.59 -36.16
C THR A 14 -4.73 -1.42 -35.55
N ARG A 15 -5.66 -2.32 -35.89
CA ARG A 15 -6.97 -2.38 -35.24
C ARG A 15 -6.72 -2.38 -33.73
N PRO A 16 -7.37 -1.47 -32.96
CA PRO A 16 -7.27 -1.49 -31.52
C PRO A 16 -7.69 -2.86 -31.02
N ALA A 17 -6.80 -3.52 -30.30
CA ALA A 17 -7.08 -4.81 -29.70
C ALA A 17 -8.30 -4.64 -28.78
N ARG A 18 -9.41 -5.27 -29.11
CA ARG A 18 -10.61 -5.30 -28.24
C ARG A 18 -10.14 -5.75 -26.85
N PRO A 19 -10.48 -5.01 -25.78
CA PRO A 19 -10.15 -5.43 -24.43
C PRO A 19 -10.77 -6.83 -24.23
N ARG A 20 -9.91 -7.83 -24.03
CA ARG A 20 -10.36 -9.16 -23.65
C ARG A 20 -11.11 -9.01 -22.32
N ARG A 21 -12.44 -9.05 -22.37
CA ARG A 21 -13.26 -9.26 -21.17
C ARG A 21 -12.89 -10.62 -20.60
N THR A 22 -11.89 -10.67 -19.78
CA THR A 22 -11.59 -11.86 -18.98
C THR A 22 -12.73 -11.99 -18.00
N ALA A 23 -13.56 -13.03 -18.17
CA ALA A 23 -14.60 -13.35 -17.20
C ALA A 23 -13.90 -13.55 -15.84
N PRO A 24 -14.25 -12.79 -14.77
CA PRO A 24 -13.56 -12.83 -13.48
C PRO A 24 -13.52 -14.25 -12.88
N LEU A 25 -14.50 -15.08 -13.21
CA LEU A 25 -14.59 -16.49 -12.80
C LEU A 25 -13.47 -17.39 -13.35
N ARG A 26 -12.88 -17.06 -14.51
CA ARG A 26 -11.81 -17.90 -15.09
C ARG A 26 -10.51 -17.85 -14.29
N GLY A 27 -10.25 -16.74 -13.59
CA GLY A 27 -9.10 -16.58 -12.71
C GLY A 27 -9.22 -17.36 -11.39
N LEU A 28 -10.45 -17.68 -10.96
CA LEU A 28 -10.70 -18.44 -9.72
C LEU A 28 -10.56 -19.95 -9.91
N LEU A 29 -10.71 -20.46 -11.13
CA LEU A 29 -10.64 -21.91 -11.40
C LEU A 29 -9.32 -22.56 -10.94
N PRO A 30 -8.13 -22.00 -11.22
CA PRO A 30 -6.88 -22.58 -10.74
C PRO A 30 -6.78 -22.59 -9.21
N LEU A 31 -7.28 -21.55 -8.56
CA LEU A 31 -7.29 -21.43 -7.10
C LEU A 31 -8.19 -22.48 -6.46
N VAL A 32 -9.42 -22.64 -6.99
CA VAL A 32 -10.36 -23.67 -6.53
C VAL A 32 -9.80 -25.07 -6.76
N ALA A 33 -9.20 -25.33 -7.93
CA ALA A 33 -8.55 -26.61 -8.23
C ALA A 33 -7.40 -26.90 -7.24
N LEU A 34 -6.56 -25.90 -6.94
CA LEU A 34 -5.47 -26.02 -5.97
C LEU A 34 -6.00 -26.35 -4.56
N LEU A 35 -7.03 -25.64 -4.11
CA LEU A 35 -7.64 -25.88 -2.80
C LEU A 35 -8.32 -27.26 -2.73
N ALA A 36 -8.96 -27.71 -3.80
CA ALA A 36 -9.56 -29.05 -3.86
C ALA A 36 -8.50 -30.16 -3.80
N VAL A 37 -7.38 -29.99 -4.52
CA VAL A 37 -6.24 -30.92 -4.43
C VAL A 37 -5.66 -30.94 -3.03
N TRP A 38 -5.50 -29.75 -2.40
CA TRP A 38 -4.98 -29.65 -1.03
C TRP A 38 -5.92 -30.31 -0.02
N GLU A 39 -7.23 -30.12 -0.15
CA GLU A 39 -8.23 -30.78 0.70
C GLU A 39 -8.08 -32.30 0.64
N LEU A 40 -8.00 -32.85 -0.58
CA LEU A 40 -7.85 -34.29 -0.79
C LEU A 40 -6.54 -34.81 -0.16
N VAL A 41 -5.41 -34.16 -0.48
CA VAL A 41 -4.09 -34.58 0.03
C VAL A 41 -4.03 -34.46 1.55
N GLY A 42 -4.53 -33.36 2.13
CA GLY A 42 -4.56 -33.13 3.57
C GLY A 42 -5.44 -34.14 4.32
N ALA A 43 -6.58 -34.50 3.72
CA ALA A 43 -7.47 -35.53 4.28
C ALA A 43 -6.83 -36.94 4.30
N PHE A 44 -6.02 -37.27 3.29
CA PHE A 44 -5.31 -38.57 3.26
C PHE A 44 -4.08 -38.62 4.15
N GLN A 45 -3.29 -37.54 4.23
CA GLN A 45 -2.02 -37.54 4.96
C GLN A 45 -2.19 -37.36 6.47
N GLN A 46 -3.29 -36.79 6.96
CA GLN A 46 -3.56 -36.47 8.36
C GLN A 46 -2.37 -35.77 9.07
N SER A 47 -1.64 -34.94 8.31
CA SER A 47 -0.45 -34.25 8.80
C SER A 47 -0.83 -33.04 9.65
N THR A 48 -0.25 -32.91 10.84
CA THR A 48 -0.42 -31.73 11.70
C THR A 48 0.11 -30.46 11.01
N PHE A 49 1.10 -30.58 10.13
CA PHE A 49 1.74 -29.42 9.47
C PHE A 49 1.06 -29.00 8.17
N PHE A 50 0.30 -29.90 7.54
CA PHE A 50 -0.44 -29.64 6.28
C PHE A 50 -1.92 -29.97 6.44
N PRO A 51 -2.64 -29.25 7.31
CA PRO A 51 -4.05 -29.51 7.53
C PRO A 51 -4.87 -29.18 6.28
N PRO A 52 -5.98 -29.89 6.02
CA PRO A 52 -6.88 -29.59 4.92
C PRO A 52 -7.60 -28.25 5.13
N PRO A 53 -7.95 -27.52 4.05
CA PRO A 53 -8.68 -26.25 4.10
C PRO A 53 -9.94 -26.25 4.95
N SER A 54 -10.66 -27.35 5.05
CA SER A 54 -11.83 -27.49 5.93
C SER A 54 -11.49 -27.23 7.40
N GLN A 55 -10.30 -27.63 7.86
CA GLN A 55 -9.84 -27.38 9.22
C GLN A 55 -9.45 -25.90 9.43
N TRP A 56 -8.98 -25.19 8.41
CA TRP A 56 -8.67 -23.76 8.50
C TRP A 56 -9.95 -22.97 8.83
N VAL A 57 -11.06 -23.30 8.13
CA VAL A 57 -12.36 -22.66 8.35
C VAL A 57 -12.89 -22.93 9.76
N THR A 58 -12.85 -24.18 10.21
CA THR A 58 -13.36 -24.55 11.54
C THR A 58 -12.56 -23.89 12.66
N GLN A 59 -11.22 -23.91 12.59
CA GLN A 59 -10.35 -23.29 13.59
C GLN A 59 -10.49 -21.76 13.60
N THR A 60 -10.64 -21.15 12.44
CA THR A 60 -10.86 -19.70 12.34
C THR A 60 -12.23 -19.31 12.86
N ALA A 61 -13.26 -20.14 12.63
CA ALA A 61 -14.60 -19.93 13.16
C ALA A 61 -14.62 -19.98 14.71
N THR A 62 -13.82 -20.84 15.33
CA THR A 62 -13.69 -20.87 16.81
C THR A 62 -13.05 -19.60 17.37
N LEU A 63 -12.01 -19.07 16.71
CA LEU A 63 -11.41 -17.77 17.05
C LEU A 63 -12.40 -16.61 16.88
N ALA A 64 -13.23 -16.67 15.84
CA ALA A 64 -14.28 -15.68 15.60
C ALA A 64 -15.37 -15.74 16.67
N ALA A 65 -15.83 -16.93 17.03
CA ALA A 65 -16.84 -17.13 18.07
C ALA A 65 -16.35 -16.65 19.45
N GLY A 66 -15.06 -16.81 19.74
CA GLY A 66 -14.42 -16.29 20.96
C GLY A 66 -14.18 -14.77 20.95
N GLY A 67 -14.44 -14.07 19.85
CA GLY A 67 -14.23 -12.63 19.72
C GLY A 67 -12.77 -12.20 19.48
N ALA A 68 -11.80 -13.07 19.73
CA ALA A 68 -10.37 -12.76 19.60
C ALA A 68 -10.00 -12.32 18.18
N LEU A 69 -10.55 -12.98 17.15
CA LEU A 69 -10.32 -12.63 15.76
C LEU A 69 -10.75 -11.19 15.44
N PHE A 70 -11.99 -10.82 15.82
CA PHE A 70 -12.51 -9.49 15.49
C PHE A 70 -11.77 -8.38 16.23
N ALA A 71 -11.37 -8.63 17.49
CA ALA A 71 -10.56 -7.70 18.25
C ALA A 71 -9.20 -7.46 17.57
N SER A 72 -8.52 -8.54 17.14
CA SER A 72 -7.22 -8.46 16.48
C SER A 72 -7.30 -7.84 15.09
N VAL A 73 -8.33 -8.17 14.28
CA VAL A 73 -8.59 -7.50 12.99
C VAL A 73 -8.80 -6.01 13.19
N GLY A 74 -9.62 -5.63 14.19
CA GLY A 74 -9.86 -4.23 14.52
C GLY A 74 -8.57 -3.49 14.90
N GLN A 75 -7.72 -4.12 15.69
CA GLN A 75 -6.44 -3.54 16.11
C GLN A 75 -5.50 -3.32 14.93
N THR A 76 -5.26 -4.35 14.09
CA THR A 76 -4.44 -4.21 12.87
C THR A 76 -5.00 -3.13 11.94
N LEU A 77 -6.33 -3.04 11.77
CA LEU A 77 -6.95 -1.98 10.96
C LEU A 77 -6.73 -0.58 11.54
N VAL A 78 -6.78 -0.43 12.86
CA VAL A 78 -6.50 0.85 13.53
C VAL A 78 -5.03 1.24 13.31
N THR A 79 -4.09 0.33 13.58
CA THR A 79 -2.65 0.58 13.31
C THR A 79 -2.42 0.92 11.85
N PHE A 80 -3.00 0.15 10.92
CA PHE A 80 -2.92 0.41 9.49
C PHE A 80 -3.43 1.81 9.13
N ALA A 81 -4.66 2.14 9.54
CA ALA A 81 -5.29 3.40 9.18
C ALA A 81 -4.54 4.61 9.76
N LEU A 82 -4.16 4.55 11.03
CA LEU A 82 -3.38 5.62 11.67
C LEU A 82 -2.02 5.79 11.02
N SER A 83 -1.29 4.69 10.78
CA SER A 83 0.02 4.73 10.12
C SER A 83 -0.08 5.30 8.71
N LEU A 84 -1.08 4.89 7.92
CA LEU A 84 -1.28 5.38 6.56
C LEU A 84 -1.60 6.89 6.56
N VAL A 85 -2.46 7.35 7.45
CA VAL A 85 -2.79 8.78 7.57
C VAL A 85 -1.56 9.58 7.97
N ILE A 86 -0.85 9.16 9.02
CA ILE A 86 0.34 9.88 9.51
C ILE A 86 1.44 9.88 8.43
N ALA A 87 1.71 8.75 7.80
CA ALA A 87 2.69 8.64 6.71
C ALA A 87 2.30 9.52 5.51
N THR A 88 1.01 9.59 5.16
CA THR A 88 0.51 10.46 4.09
C THR A 88 0.71 11.93 4.43
N VAL A 89 0.36 12.34 5.63
CA VAL A 89 0.52 13.75 6.07
C VAL A 89 2.00 14.14 6.12
N LEU A 90 2.83 13.33 6.80
CA LEU A 90 4.27 13.59 6.90
C LEU A 90 4.96 13.55 5.54
N GLY A 91 4.66 12.53 4.72
CA GLY A 91 5.21 12.40 3.38
C GLY A 91 4.81 13.57 2.47
N THR A 92 3.56 14.05 2.58
CA THR A 92 3.08 15.21 1.84
C THR A 92 3.79 16.49 2.27
N VAL A 93 3.85 16.76 3.57
CA VAL A 93 4.50 17.96 4.09
C VAL A 93 5.98 17.99 3.71
N LEU A 94 6.71 16.91 4.01
CA LEU A 94 8.13 16.81 3.68
C LEU A 94 8.37 16.82 2.18
N GLY A 95 7.54 16.13 1.40
CA GLY A 95 7.64 16.07 -0.07
C GLY A 95 7.46 17.44 -0.70
N ILE A 96 6.48 18.24 -0.25
CA ILE A 96 6.28 19.61 -0.73
C ILE A 96 7.47 20.49 -0.32
N LEU A 97 7.87 20.45 0.94
CA LEU A 97 8.97 21.27 1.45
C LEU A 97 10.27 21.00 0.66
N VAL A 98 10.66 19.75 0.54
CA VAL A 98 11.89 19.37 -0.17
C VAL A 98 11.75 19.61 -1.67
N GLY A 99 10.58 19.34 -2.27
CA GLY A 99 10.36 19.52 -3.70
C GLY A 99 10.32 20.99 -4.13
N ARG A 100 9.87 21.92 -3.26
CA ARG A 100 9.74 23.35 -3.60
C ARG A 100 10.93 24.20 -3.19
N VAL A 101 11.67 23.79 -2.17
CA VAL A 101 12.79 24.56 -1.63
C VAL A 101 14.12 23.91 -2.05
N GLY A 102 14.73 24.39 -3.11
CA GLY A 102 15.93 23.81 -3.70
C GLY A 102 17.15 23.74 -2.74
N VAL A 103 17.20 24.58 -1.70
CA VAL A 103 18.23 24.49 -0.66
C VAL A 103 17.98 23.26 0.21
N LEU A 104 16.72 23.03 0.64
CA LEU A 104 16.35 21.84 1.41
C LEU A 104 16.60 20.55 0.61
N ASP A 105 16.31 20.60 -0.67
CA ASP A 105 16.54 19.46 -1.55
C ASP A 105 18.02 19.09 -1.65
N ARG A 106 18.91 20.08 -1.78
CA ARG A 106 20.35 19.86 -1.81
C ARG A 106 20.92 19.37 -0.49
N LEU A 107 20.39 19.86 0.62
CA LEU A 107 20.88 19.50 1.96
C LEU A 107 20.30 18.16 2.44
N LEU A 108 19.00 17.97 2.29
CA LEU A 108 18.29 16.80 2.84
C LEU A 108 18.17 15.65 1.81
N GLY A 109 18.24 15.95 0.51
CA GLY A 109 18.07 14.95 -0.54
C GLY A 109 18.93 13.70 -0.34
N PRO A 110 20.27 13.83 -0.20
CA PRO A 110 21.14 12.66 0.01
C PRO A 110 20.79 11.87 1.28
N THR A 111 20.44 12.56 2.36
CA THR A 111 20.03 11.92 3.63
C THR A 111 18.71 11.17 3.48
N LEU A 112 17.71 11.78 2.84
CA LEU A 112 16.42 11.13 2.58
C LEU A 112 16.60 9.93 1.63
N ASP A 113 17.44 10.07 0.63
CA ASP A 113 17.78 8.99 -0.30
C ASP A 113 18.50 7.82 0.40
N TYR A 114 19.30 8.08 1.43
CA TYR A 114 19.89 7.04 2.27
C TYR A 114 18.86 6.39 3.21
N LEU A 115 18.08 7.21 3.93
CA LEU A 115 17.13 6.72 4.94
C LEU A 115 16.04 5.81 4.36
N ARG A 116 15.58 6.06 3.14
CA ARG A 116 14.56 5.21 2.48
C ARG A 116 15.03 3.78 2.20
N PHE A 117 16.34 3.53 2.15
CA PHE A 117 16.88 2.19 1.98
C PHE A 117 16.98 1.41 3.30
N LEU A 118 16.81 2.09 4.44
CA LEU A 118 16.74 1.40 5.72
C LEU A 118 15.42 0.61 5.81
N PRO A 119 15.47 -0.72 5.96
CA PRO A 119 14.25 -1.49 6.13
C PRO A 119 13.59 -1.13 7.46
N GLY A 120 12.35 -0.61 7.41
CA GLY A 120 11.64 -0.17 8.62
C GLY A 120 11.60 -1.22 9.72
N VAL A 121 11.36 -2.49 9.35
CA VAL A 121 11.33 -3.61 10.29
C VAL A 121 12.68 -3.83 11.01
N ALA A 122 13.80 -3.51 10.38
CA ALA A 122 15.11 -3.62 11.02
C ALA A 122 15.29 -2.63 12.18
N LEU A 123 14.44 -1.59 12.26
CA LEU A 123 14.44 -0.64 13.37
C LEU A 123 13.66 -1.12 14.59
N VAL A 124 12.91 -2.23 14.49
CA VAL A 124 12.11 -2.77 15.62
C VAL A 124 12.93 -2.95 16.89
N PRO A 125 14.11 -3.60 16.90
CA PRO A 125 14.88 -3.77 18.13
C PRO A 125 15.29 -2.43 18.77
N LEU A 126 15.64 -1.45 17.94
CA LEU A 126 16.01 -0.12 18.39
C LEU A 126 14.78 0.62 18.96
N ALA A 127 13.64 0.55 18.28
CA ALA A 127 12.40 1.16 18.73
C ALA A 127 11.89 0.56 20.05
N VAL A 128 11.99 -0.76 20.19
CA VAL A 128 11.67 -1.46 21.45
C VAL A 128 12.57 -1.00 22.60
N LEU A 129 13.85 -0.77 22.34
CA LEU A 129 14.79 -0.30 23.37
C LEU A 129 14.39 1.07 23.94
N PHE A 130 13.85 1.96 23.11
CA PHE A 130 13.46 3.32 23.53
C PHE A 130 12.02 3.43 24.02
N MET A 131 11.09 2.64 23.45
CA MET A 131 9.66 2.79 23.67
C MET A 131 9.00 1.56 24.31
N GLY A 132 9.75 0.46 24.49
CA GLY A 132 9.22 -0.84 24.93
C GLY A 132 8.29 -1.46 23.87
N TYR A 133 7.65 -2.56 24.23
CA TYR A 133 6.64 -3.25 23.42
C TYR A 133 5.29 -2.51 23.54
N THR A 134 5.16 -1.42 22.84
CA THR A 134 3.99 -0.55 22.90
C THR A 134 3.38 -0.33 21.52
N GLN A 135 2.10 0.03 21.50
CA GLN A 135 1.40 0.42 20.28
C GLN A 135 2.02 1.66 19.60
N SER A 136 2.58 2.58 20.41
CA SER A 136 3.27 3.76 19.90
C SER A 136 4.56 3.40 19.19
N MET A 137 5.29 2.41 19.68
CA MET A 137 6.48 1.85 19.03
C MET A 137 6.12 1.24 17.67
N GLU A 138 5.10 0.38 17.64
CA GLU A 138 4.57 -0.22 16.41
C GLU A 138 4.21 0.85 15.38
N LEU A 139 3.40 1.82 15.79
CA LEU A 139 2.98 2.94 14.94
C LEU A 139 4.18 3.70 14.38
N GLY A 140 5.18 4.02 15.22
CA GLY A 140 6.39 4.72 14.80
C GLY A 140 7.19 3.97 13.74
N VAL A 141 7.40 2.67 13.91
CA VAL A 141 8.14 1.82 12.97
C VAL A 141 7.38 1.70 11.65
N VAL A 142 6.06 1.47 11.71
CA VAL A 142 5.23 1.33 10.50
C VAL A 142 5.19 2.65 9.72
N VAL A 143 5.01 3.79 10.41
CA VAL A 143 5.03 5.13 9.78
C VAL A 143 6.37 5.41 9.13
N PHE A 144 7.49 5.08 9.80
CA PHE A 144 8.82 5.27 9.23
C PHE A 144 8.99 4.49 7.92
N GLY A 145 8.55 3.23 7.87
CA GLY A 145 8.63 2.43 6.64
C GLY A 145 7.67 2.90 5.53
N ALA A 146 6.51 3.41 5.94
CA ALA A 146 5.42 3.77 5.02
C ALA A 146 5.53 5.18 4.42
N VAL A 147 6.28 6.10 5.03
CA VAL A 147 6.34 7.51 4.61
C VAL A 147 7.00 7.74 3.24
N TRP A 148 7.93 6.88 2.86
CA TRP A 148 8.84 7.10 1.72
C TRP A 148 8.14 7.17 0.36
N PRO A 149 7.24 6.27 -0.02
CA PRO A 149 6.59 6.36 -1.33
C PRO A 149 5.77 7.65 -1.49
N VAL A 150 5.05 8.07 -0.43
CA VAL A 150 4.30 9.33 -0.47
C VAL A 150 5.25 10.51 -0.60
N LEU A 151 6.29 10.57 0.22
CA LEU A 151 7.30 11.64 0.19
C LEU A 151 7.91 11.79 -1.21
N LEU A 152 8.31 10.69 -1.82
CA LEU A 152 8.98 10.72 -3.13
C LEU A 152 8.03 11.14 -4.25
N GLN A 153 6.79 10.63 -4.27
CA GLN A 153 5.80 11.01 -5.28
C GLN A 153 5.39 12.48 -5.16
N VAL A 154 5.21 12.96 -3.92
CA VAL A 154 4.87 14.36 -3.68
C VAL A 154 6.06 15.29 -4.00
N ARG A 155 7.29 14.89 -3.63
CA ARG A 155 8.52 15.64 -3.98
C ARG A 155 8.64 15.81 -5.49
N LEU A 156 8.42 14.74 -6.25
CA LEU A 156 8.45 14.76 -7.71
C LEU A 156 7.37 15.70 -8.27
N SER A 157 6.11 15.50 -7.87
CA SER A 157 5.00 16.34 -8.32
C SER A 157 5.16 17.81 -7.95
N ALA A 158 5.75 18.10 -6.78
CA ALA A 158 6.01 19.47 -6.36
C ALA A 158 7.11 20.16 -7.20
N ARG A 159 8.06 19.40 -7.74
CA ARG A 159 9.10 19.92 -8.67
C ARG A 159 8.54 20.18 -10.07
N GLU A 160 7.60 19.36 -10.52
CA GLU A 160 7.03 19.40 -11.86
C GLU A 160 5.86 20.40 -11.98
N ILE A 161 5.58 21.21 -10.95
CA ILE A 161 4.56 22.27 -11.05
C ILE A 161 4.96 23.26 -12.13
N ASP A 162 4.05 23.45 -13.13
CA ASP A 162 4.26 24.32 -14.27
C ASP A 162 4.67 25.74 -13.84
N PRO A 163 5.80 26.26 -14.34
CA PRO A 163 6.23 27.64 -14.08
C PRO A 163 5.16 28.69 -14.42
N ILE A 164 4.30 28.44 -15.41
CA ILE A 164 3.19 29.33 -15.78
C ILE A 164 2.26 29.57 -14.59
N LEU A 165 1.98 28.55 -13.78
CA LEU A 165 1.16 28.69 -12.56
C LEU A 165 1.82 29.62 -11.53
N MET A 166 3.14 29.64 -11.48
CA MET A 166 3.87 30.56 -10.60
C MET A 166 3.87 31.99 -11.13
N ASP A 167 3.82 32.19 -12.43
CA ASP A 167 3.68 33.51 -13.06
C ASP A 167 2.26 34.05 -12.87
N VAL A 168 1.23 33.21 -13.02
CA VAL A 168 -0.17 33.56 -12.68
C VAL A 168 -0.27 34.00 -11.21
N ARG A 169 0.37 33.27 -10.29
CA ARG A 169 0.44 33.68 -8.87
C ARG A 169 0.99 35.10 -8.71
N ARG A 170 2.09 35.41 -9.42
CA ARG A 170 2.74 36.75 -9.36
C ARG A 170 1.82 37.84 -9.91
N SER A 171 1.22 37.58 -11.07
CA SER A 171 0.31 38.53 -11.74
C SER A 171 -0.95 38.83 -10.90
N LEU A 172 -1.46 37.83 -10.17
CA LEU A 172 -2.62 37.98 -9.30
C LEU A 172 -2.26 38.40 -7.86
N CYS A 173 -0.99 38.71 -7.58
CA CYS A 173 -0.49 39.08 -6.26
C CYS A 173 -0.95 38.14 -5.14
N MET A 174 -0.99 36.82 -5.40
CA MET A 174 -1.53 35.83 -4.46
C MET A 174 -0.62 35.68 -3.23
N GLY A 175 -1.20 35.77 -2.04
CA GLY A 175 -0.51 35.50 -0.80
C GLY A 175 -0.09 34.02 -0.64
N PRO A 176 0.78 33.70 0.34
CA PRO A 176 1.34 32.35 0.50
C PRO A 176 0.27 31.27 0.75
N VAL A 177 -0.73 31.55 1.59
CA VAL A 177 -1.82 30.61 1.88
C VAL A 177 -2.69 30.36 0.64
N ALA A 178 -3.06 31.42 -0.09
CA ALA A 178 -3.82 31.27 -1.33
C ALA A 178 -3.04 30.50 -2.39
N THR A 179 -1.74 30.71 -2.50
CA THR A 179 -0.85 29.97 -3.38
C THR A 179 -0.81 28.48 -3.01
N PHE A 180 -0.67 28.18 -1.73
CA PHE A 180 -0.63 26.79 -1.26
C PHE A 180 -1.93 26.06 -1.57
N VAL A 181 -3.08 26.65 -1.18
CA VAL A 181 -4.39 25.98 -1.31
C VAL A 181 -4.87 25.92 -2.75
N LYS A 182 -4.64 26.97 -3.58
CA LYS A 182 -5.20 27.07 -4.91
C LYS A 182 -4.28 26.57 -6.04
N ILE A 183 -2.97 26.50 -5.80
CA ILE A 183 -1.99 26.08 -6.81
C ILE A 183 -1.23 24.84 -6.35
N ILE A 184 -0.48 24.91 -5.24
CA ILE A 184 0.44 23.84 -4.85
C ILE A 184 -0.32 22.56 -4.50
N LEU A 185 -1.27 22.63 -3.57
CA LEU A 185 -2.00 21.48 -3.07
C LEU A 185 -2.78 20.75 -4.19
N PRO A 186 -3.55 21.44 -5.07
CA PRO A 186 -4.19 20.77 -6.21
C PRO A 186 -3.20 20.18 -7.21
N ALA A 187 -2.05 20.83 -7.44
CA ALA A 187 -1.02 20.34 -8.37
C ALA A 187 -0.34 19.06 -7.86
N VAL A 188 -0.11 18.94 -6.54
CA VAL A 188 0.53 17.75 -5.97
C VAL A 188 -0.47 16.63 -5.60
N THR A 189 -1.77 16.91 -5.58
CA THR A 189 -2.81 15.91 -5.23
C THR A 189 -2.67 14.60 -6.00
N PRO A 190 -2.41 14.58 -7.32
CA PRO A 190 -2.19 13.33 -8.05
C PRO A 190 -0.99 12.53 -7.53
N GLY A 191 0.10 13.23 -7.15
CA GLY A 191 1.27 12.58 -6.55
C GLY A 191 0.97 12.02 -5.16
N ILE A 192 0.17 12.74 -4.35
CA ILE A 192 -0.29 12.22 -3.05
C ILE A 192 -1.08 10.92 -3.26
N MET A 193 -2.05 10.93 -4.18
CA MET A 193 -2.87 9.75 -4.45
C MET A 193 -2.06 8.56 -4.93
N LEU A 194 -1.14 8.77 -5.86
CA LEU A 194 -0.23 7.72 -6.33
C LEU A 194 0.65 7.19 -5.18
N GLY A 195 1.17 8.09 -4.34
CA GLY A 195 1.92 7.74 -3.15
C GLY A 195 1.10 6.88 -2.19
N VAL A 196 -0.15 7.25 -1.91
CA VAL A 196 -1.05 6.50 -1.02
C VAL A 196 -1.36 5.10 -1.57
N VAL A 197 -1.66 4.99 -2.87
CA VAL A 197 -1.95 3.69 -3.51
C VAL A 197 -0.76 2.73 -3.40
N ILE A 198 0.47 3.24 -3.54
CA ILE A 198 1.69 2.43 -3.37
C ILE A 198 1.93 2.11 -1.89
N THR A 199 1.71 3.08 -1.00
CA THR A 199 2.01 2.97 0.43
C THR A 199 1.05 2.05 1.17
N ALA A 200 -0.22 2.03 0.80
CA ALA A 200 -1.22 1.32 1.59
C ALA A 200 -0.98 -0.20 1.71
N PRO A 201 -0.74 -0.97 0.64
CA PRO A 201 -0.41 -2.39 0.80
C PRO A 201 0.90 -2.59 1.58
N LEU A 202 1.89 -1.71 1.39
CA LEU A 202 3.14 -1.74 2.14
C LEU A 202 2.91 -1.52 3.64
N THR A 203 2.05 -0.56 4.00
CA THR A 203 1.70 -0.26 5.40
C THR A 203 1.06 -1.46 6.09
N LEU A 204 0.13 -2.15 5.40
CA LEU A 204 -0.51 -3.35 5.96
C LEU A 204 0.51 -4.48 6.20
N VAL A 205 1.40 -4.72 5.24
CA VAL A 205 2.48 -5.72 5.38
C VAL A 205 3.42 -5.34 6.53
N LEU A 206 3.82 -4.07 6.63
CA LEU A 206 4.69 -3.59 7.71
C LEU A 206 4.02 -3.75 9.08
N ALA A 207 2.74 -3.39 9.22
CA ALA A 207 1.99 -3.57 10.46
C ALA A 207 1.99 -5.04 10.89
N LEU A 208 1.63 -5.96 9.98
CA LEU A 208 1.63 -7.40 10.28
C LEU A 208 3.01 -7.93 10.68
N VAL A 209 4.07 -7.53 9.99
CA VAL A 209 5.44 -7.99 10.30
C VAL A 209 5.89 -7.46 11.66
N VAL A 210 5.56 -6.21 12.00
CA VAL A 210 5.87 -5.64 13.32
C VAL A 210 5.06 -6.34 14.40
N GLU A 211 3.74 -6.57 14.21
CA GLU A 211 2.89 -7.32 15.14
C GLU A 211 3.42 -8.73 15.42
N ILE A 212 3.85 -9.47 14.36
CA ILE A 212 4.47 -10.79 14.49
C ILE A 212 5.76 -10.70 15.32
N SER A 213 6.63 -9.73 15.00
CA SER A 213 7.96 -9.64 15.62
C SER A 213 7.90 -9.16 17.07
N THR A 214 6.86 -8.41 17.46
CA THR A 214 6.80 -7.75 18.78
C THR A 214 5.69 -8.29 19.66
N GLN A 215 4.77 -9.09 19.12
CA GLN A 215 3.61 -9.62 19.84
C GLN A 215 2.76 -8.53 20.56
N VAL A 216 2.77 -7.30 20.07
CA VAL A 216 2.01 -6.20 20.71
C VAL A 216 0.56 -6.51 20.50
N SER A 217 -0.18 -6.39 19.65
CA SER A 217 -1.60 -6.74 19.45
C SER A 217 -1.93 -6.77 17.95
N GLY A 218 -2.94 -7.49 17.56
CA GLY A 218 -3.35 -7.58 16.18
C GLY A 218 -3.35 -8.99 15.61
N ILE A 219 -3.60 -9.11 14.31
CA ILE A 219 -3.62 -10.43 13.62
C ILE A 219 -2.23 -11.05 13.61
N GLY A 220 -1.16 -10.23 13.49
CA GLY A 220 0.21 -10.72 13.52
C GLY A 220 0.54 -11.43 14.83
N LYS A 221 0.08 -10.91 15.97
CA LYS A 221 0.21 -11.59 17.26
C LYS A 221 -0.54 -12.92 17.28
N LEU A 222 -1.80 -12.97 16.83
CA LEU A 222 -2.53 -14.24 16.76
C LEU A 222 -1.83 -15.27 15.87
N LEU A 223 -1.20 -14.81 14.81
CA LEU A 223 -0.43 -15.65 13.89
C LEU A 223 0.79 -16.25 14.59
N GLU A 224 1.53 -15.42 15.33
CA GLU A 224 2.70 -15.86 16.09
C GLU A 224 2.32 -16.81 17.23
N ASP A 225 1.26 -16.49 17.99
CA ASP A 225 0.74 -17.36 19.06
C ASP A 225 0.32 -18.74 18.52
N ALA A 226 -0.36 -18.77 17.36
CA ALA A 226 -0.73 -20.01 16.69
C ALA A 226 0.48 -20.80 16.18
N GLN A 227 1.50 -20.11 15.66
CA GLN A 227 2.72 -20.70 15.17
C GLN A 227 3.55 -21.32 16.32
N GLN A 228 3.72 -20.59 17.42
CA GLN A 228 4.43 -21.07 18.60
C GLN A 228 3.73 -22.27 19.25
N SER A 229 2.40 -22.31 19.16
CA SER A 229 1.58 -23.42 19.66
C SER A 229 1.45 -24.60 18.68
N PHE A 230 2.12 -24.54 17.51
CA PHE A 230 2.03 -25.53 16.41
C PHE A 230 0.59 -25.76 15.90
N LEU A 231 -0.28 -24.77 16.01
CA LEU A 231 -1.67 -24.81 15.54
C LEU A 231 -1.75 -24.45 14.04
N SER A 232 -1.17 -25.30 13.19
CA SER A 232 -1.02 -25.02 11.75
C SER A 232 -2.33 -24.66 11.06
N ALA A 233 -3.45 -25.30 11.41
CA ALA A 233 -4.76 -24.99 10.83
C ALA A 233 -5.21 -23.54 11.15
N GLN A 234 -4.89 -23.02 12.34
CA GLN A 234 -5.14 -21.60 12.67
C GLN A 234 -4.24 -20.68 11.88
N VAL A 235 -2.93 -21.01 11.75
CA VAL A 235 -1.97 -20.23 10.96
C VAL A 235 -2.46 -20.06 9.53
N PHE A 236 -2.81 -21.15 8.85
CA PHE A 236 -3.34 -21.08 7.47
C PHE A 236 -4.65 -20.28 7.40
N GLY A 237 -5.56 -20.48 8.34
CA GLY A 237 -6.81 -19.73 8.41
C GLY A 237 -6.60 -18.22 8.60
N LEU A 238 -5.68 -17.82 9.47
CA LEU A 238 -5.31 -16.42 9.69
C LEU A 238 -4.63 -15.81 8.46
N ILE A 239 -3.78 -16.56 7.74
CA ILE A 239 -3.19 -16.11 6.46
C ILE A 239 -4.28 -15.83 5.43
N VAL A 240 -5.31 -16.67 5.33
CA VAL A 240 -6.45 -16.42 4.43
C VAL A 240 -7.18 -15.14 4.84
N ILE A 241 -7.40 -14.91 6.14
CA ILE A 241 -8.04 -13.69 6.63
C ILE A 241 -7.21 -12.45 6.31
N VAL A 242 -5.89 -12.51 6.50
CA VAL A 242 -4.97 -11.44 6.09
C VAL A 242 -5.10 -11.14 4.59
N GLY A 243 -5.18 -12.19 3.76
CA GLY A 243 -5.41 -12.04 2.32
C GLY A 243 -6.73 -11.35 1.98
N VAL A 244 -7.82 -11.76 2.66
CA VAL A 244 -9.15 -11.13 2.50
C VAL A 244 -9.11 -9.67 2.98
N LEU A 245 -8.44 -9.40 4.10
CA LEU A 245 -8.28 -8.04 4.63
C LEU A 245 -7.50 -7.14 3.64
N ALA A 246 -6.42 -7.65 3.07
CA ALA A 246 -5.64 -6.94 2.06
C ALA A 246 -6.47 -6.63 0.81
N LEU A 247 -7.29 -7.58 0.35
CA LEU A 247 -8.22 -7.35 -0.76
C LEU A 247 -9.27 -6.30 -0.42
N ALA A 248 -9.84 -6.34 0.79
CA ALA A 248 -10.83 -5.36 1.23
C ALA A 248 -10.23 -3.95 1.30
N VAL A 249 -9.03 -3.81 1.89
CA VAL A 249 -8.29 -2.55 1.93
C VAL A 249 -8.02 -2.02 0.51
N ASN A 250 -7.53 -2.88 -0.39
CA ASN A 250 -7.27 -2.48 -1.77
C ASN A 250 -8.54 -2.06 -2.51
N ALA A 251 -9.67 -2.76 -2.30
CA ALA A 251 -10.95 -2.39 -2.89
C ALA A 251 -11.45 -1.02 -2.40
N VAL A 252 -11.32 -0.75 -1.09
CA VAL A 252 -11.68 0.56 -0.51
C VAL A 252 -10.81 1.66 -1.11
N LEU A 253 -9.50 1.43 -1.23
CA LEU A 253 -8.58 2.40 -1.83
C LEU A 253 -8.91 2.68 -3.30
N ALA A 254 -9.20 1.65 -4.09
CA ALA A 254 -9.61 1.80 -5.48
C ALA A 254 -10.90 2.62 -5.61
N LEU A 255 -11.85 2.45 -4.69
CA LEU A 255 -13.07 3.27 -4.65
C LEU A 255 -12.78 4.74 -4.29
N VAL A 256 -11.87 4.97 -3.33
CA VAL A 256 -11.45 6.33 -2.94
C VAL A 256 -10.73 7.00 -4.09
N GLU A 257 -9.79 6.31 -4.73
CA GLU A 257 -9.07 6.80 -5.91
C GLU A 257 -10.03 7.17 -7.04
N ALA A 258 -10.94 6.28 -7.40
CA ALA A 258 -11.93 6.52 -8.46
C ALA A 258 -12.82 7.74 -8.17
N ARG A 259 -13.12 8.03 -6.90
CA ARG A 259 -13.90 9.22 -6.53
C ARG A 259 -13.09 10.51 -6.56
N LEU A 260 -11.85 10.47 -6.12
CA LEU A 260 -10.99 11.65 -6.02
C LEU A 260 -10.41 12.07 -7.37
N LEU A 261 -10.10 11.11 -8.26
CA LEU A 261 -9.54 11.37 -9.59
C LEU A 261 -10.62 11.54 -10.69
N ARG A 262 -11.88 11.57 -10.33
CA ARG A 262 -13.02 11.71 -11.27
C ARG A 262 -12.95 12.95 -12.16
N TYR A 263 -12.12 13.94 -11.80
CA TYR A 263 -11.95 15.20 -12.54
C TYR A 263 -10.80 15.21 -13.54
N ARG A 264 -10.08 14.10 -13.74
CA ARG A 264 -9.06 14.03 -14.78
C ARG A 264 -9.68 13.53 -16.09
N PRO A 265 -9.50 14.24 -17.24
CA PRO A 265 -9.76 13.65 -18.54
C PRO A 265 -8.82 12.45 -18.73
N PRO A 266 -9.26 11.38 -19.45
CA PRO A 266 -8.40 10.26 -19.77
C PRO A 266 -7.16 10.79 -20.51
N ALA A 267 -5.97 10.30 -20.10
CA ALA A 267 -4.74 10.56 -20.81
C ALA A 267 -4.91 9.99 -22.25
N GLU A 268 -4.80 10.86 -23.26
CA GLU A 268 -4.79 10.47 -24.69
C GLU A 268 -3.55 9.65 -25.03
#